data_95292ebfeac3233e371515e2b66c3498
#
_entry.id   95292ebfeac3233e371515e2b66c3498
#
_cell.length_a   1.000
_cell.length_b   1.000
_cell.length_c   1.000
_cell.angle_alpha   90.00
_cell.angle_beta   90.00
_cell.angle_gamma   90.00
#
_symmetry.space_group_name_H-M   'P 1'
#
loop_
_entity.id
_entity.type
_entity.pdbx_description
1 polymer ?
#
loop_
_entity_poly.entity_id
_entity_poly.type
_entity_poly.pdbx_seq_one_letter_code
_entity_poly.pdbx_strand_id
1 'polypeptide(L)'
;MAVMSTESSRPAGRRSRYPKEFRRDAAALVIDQHRTIVDVAKELGIVEQTLGNWVRQERIDRGEKEGTTSTDRAEITRLQRENKQLRLERDLLKKATAFWVKESER
;
A
#
# COMPACT_ATOMS: atom_id res chain seq x y z
N MET A 1 -18.81 13.10 -15.71
CA MET A 1 -18.16 13.15 -16.24
C MET A 1 -16.79 13.52 -16.23
N ALA A 2 -16.39 14.51 -16.75
CA ALA A 2 -15.03 14.91 -16.79
C ALA A 2 -14.38 14.88 -15.42
N VAL A 3 -15.16 15.17 -14.47
CA VAL A 3 -14.65 15.18 -13.12
C VAL A 3 -14.12 13.82 -12.74
N MET A 4 -14.80 12.80 -13.18
CA MET A 4 -14.37 11.46 -12.86
C MET A 4 -13.04 11.16 -13.51
N SER A 5 -12.85 11.65 -14.70
CA SER A 5 -11.59 11.41 -15.37
C SER A 5 -10.46 12.04 -14.59
N THR A 6 -10.71 13.21 -14.08
CA THR A 6 -9.70 13.89 -13.31
C THR A 6 -9.29 13.07 -12.11
N GLU A 7 -10.27 12.45 -11.49
CA GLU A 7 -9.97 11.61 -10.33
C GLU A 7 -9.07 10.48 -10.73
N SER A 8 -9.36 9.85 -11.84
CA SER A 8 -8.58 8.70 -12.22
C SER A 8 -7.18 9.11 -12.64
N SER A 9 -6.94 10.36 -12.85
CA SER A 9 -5.61 10.77 -13.24
C SER A 9 -4.68 11.00 -12.05
N ARG A 10 -5.17 10.79 -10.85
CA ARG A 10 -4.33 10.93 -9.71
C ARG A 10 -3.18 9.99 -9.83
N PRO A 11 -2.07 10.35 -9.22
CA PRO A 11 -0.87 9.51 -9.29
C PRO A 11 -1.21 8.11 -8.86
N ALA A 12 -1.10 7.24 -9.80
CA ALA A 12 -1.40 5.87 -9.52
C ALA A 12 -0.36 5.35 -8.58
N GLY A 13 -0.61 4.33 -7.96
CA GLY A 13 0.35 3.72 -7.10
C GLY A 13 0.39 4.26 -5.71
N ARG A 14 -0.14 5.45 -5.52
CA ARG A 14 -0.14 5.97 -4.21
C ARG A 14 -1.12 5.22 -3.41
N ARG A 15 -2.28 5.03 -3.92
CA ARG A 15 -3.26 4.25 -3.22
C ARG A 15 -4.32 3.85 -4.22
N SER A 16 -4.89 2.71 -3.99
CA SER A 16 -5.92 2.18 -4.85
C SER A 16 -7.20 2.98 -4.70
N ARG A 17 -7.92 3.13 -5.79
CA ARG A 17 -9.21 3.79 -5.76
C ARG A 17 -10.27 2.88 -5.18
N TYR A 18 -9.96 1.62 -5.06
CA TYR A 18 -10.94 0.63 -4.64
C TYR A 18 -10.67 0.18 -3.20
N PRO A 19 -11.71 0.00 -2.43
CA PRO A 19 -11.54 -0.48 -1.05
C PRO A 19 -10.89 -1.85 -1.03
N LYS A 20 -10.22 -2.14 0.04
CA LYS A 20 -9.55 -3.41 0.22
C LYS A 20 -10.50 -4.59 0.03
N GLU A 21 -11.70 -4.49 0.58
CA GLU A 21 -12.67 -5.55 0.46
C GLU A 21 -13.11 -5.80 -0.97
N PHE A 22 -13.29 -4.74 -1.72
CA PHE A 22 -13.66 -4.86 -3.11
C PHE A 22 -12.57 -5.58 -3.89
N ARG A 23 -11.31 -5.23 -3.63
CA ARG A 23 -10.19 -5.85 -4.33
C ARG A 23 -10.13 -7.33 -4.04
N ARG A 24 -10.35 -7.71 -2.80
CA ARG A 24 -10.31 -9.11 -2.42
C ARG A 24 -11.47 -9.89 -3.05
N ASP A 25 -12.64 -9.28 -3.07
CA ASP A 25 -13.81 -9.92 -3.66
C ASP A 25 -13.64 -10.11 -5.16
N ALA A 26 -13.09 -9.11 -5.83
CA ALA A 26 -12.86 -9.22 -7.27
C ALA A 26 -11.83 -10.31 -7.56
N ALA A 27 -10.79 -10.41 -6.75
CA ALA A 27 -9.80 -11.46 -6.92
C ALA A 27 -10.42 -12.84 -6.66
N ALA A 28 -11.34 -12.92 -5.69
CA ALA A 28 -11.99 -14.16 -5.37
C ALA A 28 -12.84 -14.68 -6.54
N LEU A 29 -13.44 -13.77 -7.29
CA LEU A 29 -14.21 -14.19 -8.46
C LEU A 29 -13.33 -14.95 -9.45
N VAL A 30 -12.11 -14.50 -9.62
CA VAL A 30 -11.19 -15.14 -10.52
C VAL A 30 -10.71 -16.48 -9.94
N ILE A 31 -10.29 -16.45 -8.70
CA ILE A 31 -9.69 -17.64 -8.07
C ILE A 31 -10.71 -18.72 -7.74
N ASP A 32 -11.75 -18.35 -7.05
CA ASP A 32 -12.69 -19.34 -6.54
C ASP A 32 -13.71 -19.80 -7.55
N GLN A 33 -14.07 -18.94 -8.47
CA GLN A 33 -15.05 -19.32 -9.47
C GLN A 33 -14.42 -19.67 -10.80
N HIS A 34 -13.09 -19.75 -10.82
CA HIS A 34 -12.35 -20.17 -12.02
C HIS A 34 -12.70 -19.33 -13.24
N ARG A 35 -12.89 -18.03 -13.04
CA ARG A 35 -13.16 -17.13 -14.14
C ARG A 35 -11.85 -16.52 -14.60
N THR A 36 -11.82 -16.03 -15.82
CA THR A 36 -10.58 -15.43 -16.32
C THR A 36 -10.49 -13.99 -15.87
N ILE A 37 -9.26 -13.50 -15.77
CA ILE A 37 -9.01 -12.12 -15.40
C ILE A 37 -9.66 -11.19 -16.43
N VAL A 38 -9.56 -11.55 -17.71
CA VAL A 38 -10.12 -10.75 -18.78
C VAL A 38 -11.63 -10.56 -18.61
N ASP A 39 -12.34 -11.67 -18.38
CA ASP A 39 -13.78 -11.60 -18.21
C ASP A 39 -14.21 -10.78 -17.01
N VAL A 40 -13.59 -11.02 -15.89
CA VAL A 40 -13.96 -10.32 -14.66
C VAL A 40 -13.61 -8.84 -14.78
N ALA A 41 -12.46 -8.53 -15.36
CA ALA A 41 -12.04 -7.14 -15.52
C ALA A 41 -13.04 -6.39 -16.40
N LYS A 42 -13.51 -7.05 -17.46
CA LYS A 42 -14.44 -6.45 -18.36
C LYS A 42 -15.78 -6.21 -17.66
N GLU A 43 -16.25 -7.17 -16.91
CA GLU A 43 -17.51 -7.00 -16.20
C GLU A 43 -17.47 -5.92 -15.16
N LEU A 44 -16.37 -5.79 -14.46
CA LEU A 44 -16.26 -4.82 -13.40
C LEU A 44 -15.72 -3.46 -13.85
N GLY A 45 -15.32 -3.37 -15.12
CA GLY A 45 -14.79 -2.12 -15.63
C GLY A 45 -13.43 -1.78 -15.06
N ILE A 46 -12.61 -2.80 -14.83
CA ILE A 46 -11.30 -2.64 -14.26
C ILE A 46 -10.23 -2.99 -15.27
N VAL A 47 -9.09 -2.33 -15.19
CA VAL A 47 -7.97 -2.66 -16.05
C VAL A 47 -7.48 -4.06 -15.72
N GLU A 48 -7.20 -4.86 -16.73
CA GLU A 48 -6.78 -6.24 -16.53
C GLU A 48 -5.54 -6.36 -15.65
N GLN A 49 -4.57 -5.49 -15.89
CA GLN A 49 -3.36 -5.54 -15.10
C GLN A 49 -3.63 -5.26 -13.62
N THR A 50 -4.53 -4.34 -13.37
CA THR A 50 -4.90 -4.03 -11.99
C THR A 50 -5.53 -5.24 -11.32
N LEU A 51 -6.47 -5.87 -12.00
CA LEU A 51 -7.11 -7.07 -11.44
C LEU A 51 -6.11 -8.20 -11.29
N GLY A 52 -5.20 -8.35 -12.25
CA GLY A 52 -4.16 -9.37 -12.17
C GLY A 52 -3.29 -9.19 -10.94
N ASN A 53 -2.98 -7.94 -10.60
CA ASN A 53 -2.18 -7.66 -9.41
C ASN A 53 -2.95 -8.05 -8.15
N TRP A 54 -4.26 -7.79 -8.14
CA TRP A 54 -5.08 -8.15 -6.99
C TRP A 54 -5.17 -9.66 -6.84
N VAL A 55 -5.30 -10.37 -7.95
CA VAL A 55 -5.37 -11.84 -7.91
C VAL A 55 -4.07 -12.41 -7.37
N ARG A 56 -2.94 -11.89 -7.84
CA ARG A 56 -1.66 -12.37 -7.37
C ARG A 56 -1.50 -12.11 -5.88
N GLN A 57 -1.88 -10.92 -5.42
CA GLN A 57 -1.77 -10.60 -4.00
C GLN A 57 -2.67 -11.50 -3.16
N GLU A 58 -3.88 -11.78 -3.65
CA GLU A 58 -4.79 -12.63 -2.91
C GLU A 58 -4.24 -14.05 -2.80
N ARG A 59 -3.60 -14.56 -3.85
CA ARG A 59 -2.99 -15.88 -3.79
C ARG A 59 -1.86 -15.92 -2.78
N ILE A 60 -1.09 -14.84 -2.71
CA ILE A 60 -0.02 -14.75 -1.73
C ILE A 60 -0.61 -14.71 -0.32
N ASP A 61 -1.64 -13.90 -0.13
CA ASP A 61 -2.27 -13.76 1.17
C ASP A 61 -2.91 -15.06 1.64
N ARG A 62 -3.33 -15.90 0.71
CA ARG A 62 -3.89 -17.20 1.03
C ARG A 62 -2.82 -18.26 1.24
N GLY A 63 -1.58 -17.92 1.01
CA GLY A 63 -0.49 -18.88 1.17
C GLY A 63 -0.29 -19.79 -0.02
N GLU A 64 -0.94 -19.51 -1.14
CA GLU A 64 -0.80 -20.35 -2.33
C GLU A 64 0.43 -20.01 -3.14
N LYS A 65 1.03 -18.88 -2.85
CA LYS A 65 2.17 -18.41 -3.59
C LYS A 65 3.07 -17.66 -2.63
N GLU A 66 4.38 -17.77 -2.83
CA GLU A 66 5.30 -17.06 -1.98
C GLU A 66 5.31 -15.58 -2.29
N GLY A 67 5.46 -14.79 -1.26
CA GLY A 67 5.53 -13.34 -1.43
C GLY A 67 5.20 -12.66 -0.12
N THR A 68 5.27 -11.34 -0.13
CA THR A 68 4.97 -10.56 1.06
C THR A 68 3.47 -10.36 1.14
N THR A 69 2.86 -10.78 2.21
CA THR A 69 1.41 -10.63 2.36
C THR A 69 1.05 -9.18 2.57
N SER A 70 -0.23 -8.88 2.43
CA SER A 70 -0.73 -7.53 2.66
C SER A 70 -0.51 -7.11 4.10
N THR A 71 -0.67 -8.04 5.03
CA THR A 71 -0.43 -7.78 6.44
C THR A 71 1.03 -7.46 6.68
N ASP A 72 1.94 -8.24 6.07
CA ASP A 72 3.36 -8.01 6.19
C ASP A 72 3.74 -6.64 5.66
N ARG A 73 3.16 -6.25 4.53
CA ARG A 73 3.46 -4.95 3.95
C ARG A 73 3.03 -3.82 4.87
N ALA A 74 1.86 -3.97 5.48
CA ALA A 74 1.36 -2.95 6.39
C ALA A 74 2.30 -2.83 7.59
N GLU A 75 2.78 -3.95 8.08
CA GLU A 75 3.70 -3.96 9.21
C GLU A 75 5.03 -3.30 8.84
N ILE A 76 5.56 -3.61 7.67
CA ILE A 76 6.80 -3.00 7.21
C ILE A 76 6.64 -1.49 7.10
N THR A 77 5.53 -1.04 6.54
CA THR A 77 5.28 0.38 6.40
C THR A 77 5.20 1.06 7.76
N ARG A 78 4.53 0.43 8.71
CA ARG A 78 4.41 0.97 10.05
C ARG A 78 5.78 1.10 10.71
N LEU A 79 6.59 0.05 10.60
CA LEU A 79 7.92 0.06 11.20
C LEU A 79 8.84 1.08 10.55
N GLN A 80 8.73 1.25 9.24
CA GLN A 80 9.52 2.25 8.55
C GLN A 80 9.17 3.65 9.03
N ARG A 81 7.88 3.89 9.25
CA ARG A 81 7.39 5.18 9.71
C ARG A 81 7.89 5.46 11.13
N GLU A 82 7.80 4.46 12.00
CA GLU A 82 8.31 4.60 13.37
C GLU A 82 9.81 4.82 13.38
N ASN A 83 10.52 4.10 12.54
CA ASN A 83 11.96 4.23 12.46
C ASN A 83 12.36 5.65 12.07
N LYS A 84 11.66 6.20 11.10
CA LYS A 84 11.91 7.56 10.64
C LYS A 84 11.65 8.56 11.76
N GLN A 85 10.55 8.37 12.48
CA GLN A 85 10.19 9.24 13.59
C GLN A 85 11.25 9.18 14.69
N LEU A 86 11.69 8.00 15.04
CA LEU A 86 12.69 7.85 16.09
C LEU A 86 14.03 8.48 15.70
N ARG A 87 14.39 8.37 14.43
CA ARG A 87 15.63 8.98 13.97
C ARG A 87 15.55 10.50 14.05
N LEU A 88 14.40 11.06 13.71
CA LEU A 88 14.22 12.50 13.79
C LEU A 88 14.31 12.98 15.25
N GLU A 89 13.69 12.23 16.14
CA GLU A 89 13.72 12.58 17.55
C GLU A 89 15.13 12.49 18.10
N ARG A 90 15.85 11.44 17.72
CA ARG A 90 17.23 11.27 18.15
C ARG A 90 18.09 12.44 17.67
N ASP A 91 17.94 12.84 16.42
CA ASP A 91 18.72 13.92 15.87
C ASP A 91 18.41 15.25 16.53
N LEU A 92 17.13 15.46 16.83
CA LEU A 92 16.72 16.68 17.51
C LEU A 92 17.31 16.74 18.93
N LEU A 93 17.28 15.61 19.62
CA LEU A 93 17.84 15.56 20.97
C LEU A 93 19.34 15.80 20.96
N LYS A 94 20.03 15.31 19.95
CA LYS A 94 21.46 15.56 19.85
C LYS A 94 21.73 17.04 19.68
N LYS A 95 20.95 17.69 18.84
CA LYS A 95 21.12 19.12 18.59
C LYS A 95 20.80 19.94 19.83
N ALA A 96 19.75 19.53 20.53
CA ALA A 96 19.34 20.24 21.74
C ALA A 96 20.43 20.12 22.82
N THR A 97 21.01 18.95 22.97
CA THR A 97 22.07 18.72 23.94
C THR A 97 23.27 19.61 23.63
N ALA A 98 23.66 19.64 22.36
CA ALA A 98 24.79 20.48 21.96
C ALA A 98 24.50 21.94 22.23
N PHE A 99 23.29 22.36 21.99
CA PHE A 99 22.89 23.74 22.23
C PHE A 99 22.99 24.09 23.73
N TRP A 100 22.49 23.20 24.59
CA TRP A 100 22.50 23.42 26.01
C TRP A 100 23.93 23.44 26.58
N VAL A 101 24.79 22.60 26.10
CA VAL A 101 26.18 22.59 26.52
C VAL A 101 26.82 23.94 26.17
N LYS A 102 26.56 24.41 24.97
CA LYS A 102 27.12 25.69 24.53
C LYS A 102 26.61 26.82 25.38
N GLU A 103 25.35 26.81 25.72
CA GLU A 103 24.77 27.83 26.55
C GLU A 103 25.39 27.85 27.96
N SER A 104 25.63 26.66 28.51
CA SER A 104 26.18 26.61 29.85
C SER A 104 27.62 27.05 29.93
N GLU A 105 28.33 27.09 28.82
CA GLU A 105 29.70 27.55 28.82
C GLU A 105 29.85 29.05 28.79
N ARG A 106 28.78 29.78 28.67
CA ARG A 106 28.83 31.21 28.62
C ARG A 106 29.11 31.80 30.01
#